data_a0cbe858cf9a36c62d680ca4a526b7f4
#
_entry.id   a0cbe858cf9a36c62d680ca4a526b7f4
#
_cell.length_a   1.000
_cell.length_b   1.000
_cell.length_c   1.000
_cell.angle_alpha   90.00
_cell.angle_beta   90.00
_cell.angle_gamma   90.00
#
_symmetry.space_group_name_H-M   'P 1'
#
loop_
_entity.id
_entity.type
_entity.pdbx_description
1 polymer ?
#
loop_
_entity_poly.entity_id
_entity_poly.type
_entity_poly.pdbx_seq_one_letter_code
_entity_poly.pdbx_strand_id
1 'polypeptide(L)'
;MRTAVARALILPVLLAIPLISGCQSEGKKHLYKAEDLFEKRDLDGAKKELELSIKADPTDVDAHKSLAHIDEAVGDQEGAAKEYMAASTLDPTDQKLLEKARLYKQLEDLANSSGKALDDIKAGKVEEGVGTLKEIMTTSKISAAREKAVNALADAIPIIEKVGDQQVADKKYTDALNTYEQGIRAAMLLSRAHKMDTLGPEADPMMHKMTETAKAAGKPDATFKLFNDVIGVYPDDKVANLELAQAYLGKTPPDYDTAADLEERGGAPDDQVRKLRDMAKKHRK
;
A
#
# COMPACT_ATOMS: atom_id res chain seq x y z
N MET A 1 82.72 -43.07 -7.81
CA MET A 1 81.65 -42.11 -7.45
C MET A 1 80.30 -42.88 -7.38
N ARG A 2 79.77 -43.05 -6.19
CA ARG A 2 78.60 -43.87 -5.94
C ARG A 2 77.38 -42.92 -5.81
N THR A 3 76.42 -43.07 -6.75
CA THR A 3 75.14 -42.33 -6.69
C THR A 3 74.17 -43.17 -5.87
N ALA A 4 73.73 -42.60 -4.74
CA ALA A 4 72.70 -43.16 -3.88
C ALA A 4 71.32 -42.88 -4.49
N VAL A 5 70.55 -43.91 -4.79
CA VAL A 5 69.16 -43.85 -5.23
C VAL A 5 68.30 -43.90 -3.97
N ALA A 6 67.63 -42.77 -3.64
CA ALA A 6 66.65 -42.71 -2.55
C ALA A 6 65.34 -43.39 -3.01
N ARG A 7 65.00 -44.46 -2.36
CA ARG A 7 63.68 -45.10 -2.45
C ARG A 7 62.67 -44.29 -1.66
N ALA A 8 61.76 -43.60 -2.34
CA ALA A 8 60.55 -43.03 -1.72
C ALA A 8 59.58 -44.15 -1.34
N LEU A 9 59.33 -44.28 -0.07
CA LEU A 9 58.25 -45.12 0.50
C LEU A 9 56.91 -44.39 0.28
N ILE A 10 56.12 -44.89 -0.67
CA ILE A 10 54.71 -44.50 -0.86
C ILE A 10 53.90 -45.24 0.22
N LEU A 11 53.52 -44.54 1.26
CA LEU A 11 52.48 -45.03 2.20
C LEU A 11 51.13 -44.98 1.48
N PRO A 12 50.36 -46.06 1.43
CA PRO A 12 48.96 -45.95 0.98
C PRO A 12 48.14 -45.20 2.05
N VAL A 13 47.71 -43.99 1.69
CA VAL A 13 46.63 -43.29 2.44
C VAL A 13 45.37 -44.12 2.20
N LEU A 14 45.07 -44.97 3.15
CA LEU A 14 43.74 -45.59 3.29
C LEU A 14 42.74 -44.47 3.54
N LEU A 15 42.11 -43.97 2.48
CA LEU A 15 40.89 -43.18 2.59
C LEU A 15 39.84 -44.11 3.20
N ALA A 16 39.64 -43.97 4.51
CA ALA A 16 38.48 -44.52 5.20
C ALA A 16 37.26 -43.76 4.66
N ILE A 17 36.63 -44.32 3.61
CA ILE A 17 35.28 -43.89 3.19
C ILE A 17 34.39 -44.36 4.36
N PRO A 18 33.77 -43.45 5.13
CA PRO A 18 32.77 -43.86 6.07
C PRO A 18 31.65 -44.48 5.26
N LEU A 19 31.40 -45.77 5.48
CA LEU A 19 30.18 -46.46 5.09
C LEU A 19 29.03 -45.71 5.75
N ILE A 20 28.44 -44.72 5.04
CA ILE A 20 27.21 -44.05 5.46
C ILE A 20 26.09 -45.07 5.24
N SER A 21 26.02 -46.07 6.11
CA SER A 21 24.87 -46.95 6.24
C SER A 21 23.72 -46.09 6.82
N GLY A 22 22.71 -45.75 5.97
CA GLY A 22 21.32 -45.71 6.39
C GLY A 22 20.86 -44.76 7.51
N CYS A 23 21.70 -43.88 8.03
CA CYS A 23 21.21 -42.79 8.90
C CYS A 23 20.72 -41.64 8.07
N GLN A 24 19.41 -41.49 7.96
CA GLN A 24 18.85 -40.23 7.48
C GLN A 24 19.48 -39.09 8.31
N SER A 25 19.93 -38.02 7.62
CA SER A 25 20.44 -36.85 8.32
C SER A 25 19.36 -36.30 9.26
N GLU A 26 19.75 -35.69 10.37
CA GLU A 26 18.81 -35.12 11.34
C GLU A 26 17.83 -34.15 10.63
N GLY A 27 18.33 -33.36 9.68
CA GLY A 27 17.49 -32.49 8.84
C GLY A 27 16.40 -33.25 8.10
N LYS A 28 16.73 -34.38 7.42
CA LYS A 28 15.72 -35.17 6.70
C LYS A 28 14.66 -35.79 7.62
N LYS A 29 14.98 -36.15 8.84
CA LYS A 29 13.97 -36.61 9.81
C LYS A 29 12.95 -35.54 10.13
N HIS A 30 13.41 -34.30 10.35
CA HIS A 30 12.55 -33.15 10.57
C HIS A 30 11.71 -32.83 9.34
N LEU A 31 12.28 -32.88 8.13
CA LEU A 31 11.55 -32.68 6.87
C LEU A 31 10.38 -33.67 6.73
N TYR A 32 10.62 -34.98 6.88
CA TYR A 32 9.53 -35.97 6.78
C TYR A 32 8.48 -35.83 7.90
N LYS A 33 8.90 -35.40 9.08
CA LYS A 33 7.93 -35.13 10.17
C LYS A 33 7.07 -33.92 9.84
N ALA A 34 7.65 -32.89 9.21
CA ALA A 34 6.90 -31.73 8.76
C ALA A 34 5.88 -32.10 7.68
N GLU A 35 6.25 -32.96 6.73
CA GLU A 35 5.33 -33.47 5.71
C GLU A 35 4.12 -34.19 6.32
N ASP A 36 4.34 -35.09 7.31
CA ASP A 36 3.27 -35.76 8.04
C ASP A 36 2.35 -34.78 8.79
N LEU A 37 2.91 -33.74 9.41
CA LEU A 37 2.14 -32.69 10.09
C LEU A 37 1.35 -31.84 9.08
N PHE A 38 1.92 -31.54 7.94
CA PHE A 38 1.23 -30.79 6.87
C PHE A 38 0.03 -31.58 6.33
N GLU A 39 0.16 -32.91 6.12
CA GLU A 39 -0.95 -33.78 5.72
C GLU A 39 -2.08 -33.77 6.76
N LYS A 40 -1.73 -33.66 8.05
CA LYS A 40 -2.67 -33.53 9.17
C LYS A 40 -3.22 -32.13 9.34
N ARG A 41 -2.83 -31.18 8.49
CA ARG A 41 -3.17 -29.76 8.58
C ARG A 41 -2.67 -29.04 9.83
N ASP A 42 -1.66 -29.59 10.48
CA ASP A 42 -0.94 -28.90 11.57
C ASP A 42 0.18 -28.04 10.97
N LEU A 43 -0.21 -26.86 10.45
CA LEU A 43 0.72 -25.95 9.78
C LEU A 43 1.77 -25.39 10.75
N ASP A 44 1.38 -25.12 11.99
CA ASP A 44 2.29 -24.59 13.01
C ASP A 44 3.34 -25.64 13.43
N GLY A 45 2.92 -26.89 13.57
CA GLY A 45 3.81 -28.00 13.84
C GLY A 45 4.77 -28.26 12.67
N ALA A 46 4.24 -28.25 11.46
CA ALA A 46 5.04 -28.42 10.24
C ALA A 46 6.08 -27.31 10.08
N LYS A 47 5.72 -26.03 10.32
CA LYS A 47 6.65 -24.90 10.28
C LYS A 47 7.81 -25.09 11.24
N LYS A 48 7.55 -25.46 12.50
CA LYS A 48 8.60 -25.71 13.50
C LYS A 48 9.55 -26.83 13.10
N GLU A 49 9.02 -27.92 12.55
CA GLU A 49 9.86 -29.04 12.10
C GLU A 49 10.71 -28.66 10.89
N LEU A 50 10.20 -27.83 9.95
CA LEU A 50 10.99 -27.33 8.84
C LEU A 50 12.09 -26.37 9.28
N GLU A 51 11.83 -25.51 10.25
CA GLU A 51 12.86 -24.65 10.86
C GLU A 51 13.99 -25.49 11.49
N LEU A 52 13.64 -26.60 12.15
CA LEU A 52 14.63 -27.54 12.69
C LEU A 52 15.38 -28.28 11.56
N SER A 53 14.69 -28.64 10.46
CA SER A 53 15.31 -29.24 9.28
C SER A 53 16.36 -28.30 8.67
N ILE A 54 16.01 -27.05 8.42
CA ILE A 54 16.90 -26.02 7.88
C ILE A 54 18.06 -25.70 8.84
N LYS A 55 17.79 -25.69 10.15
CA LYS A 55 18.86 -25.51 11.14
C LYS A 55 19.87 -26.66 11.11
N ALA A 56 19.42 -27.89 10.88
CA ALA A 56 20.30 -29.08 10.77
C ALA A 56 21.03 -29.15 9.43
N ASP A 57 20.38 -28.72 8.34
CA ASP A 57 20.95 -28.67 7.00
C ASP A 57 20.46 -27.39 6.28
N PRO A 58 21.19 -26.29 6.37
CA PRO A 58 20.83 -25.03 5.70
C PRO A 58 20.92 -25.08 4.18
N THR A 59 21.37 -26.16 3.59
CA THR A 59 21.51 -26.34 2.13
C THR A 59 20.43 -27.24 1.54
N ASP A 60 19.48 -27.71 2.34
CA ASP A 60 18.37 -28.53 1.90
C ASP A 60 17.31 -27.68 1.17
N VAL A 61 17.36 -27.70 -0.17
CA VAL A 61 16.42 -26.98 -1.03
C VAL A 61 14.96 -27.35 -0.76
N ASP A 62 14.69 -28.64 -0.49
CA ASP A 62 13.33 -29.11 -0.26
C ASP A 62 12.77 -28.60 1.06
N ALA A 63 13.59 -28.50 2.10
CA ALA A 63 13.19 -27.92 3.37
C ALA A 63 12.82 -26.43 3.22
N HIS A 64 13.63 -25.63 2.52
CA HIS A 64 13.33 -24.23 2.21
C HIS A 64 12.07 -24.08 1.36
N LYS A 65 11.90 -24.92 0.31
CA LYS A 65 10.68 -24.90 -0.52
C LYS A 65 9.44 -25.23 0.30
N SER A 66 9.50 -26.24 1.15
CA SER A 66 8.36 -26.64 1.99
C SER A 66 8.01 -25.56 3.01
N LEU A 67 9.00 -24.92 3.64
CA LEU A 67 8.75 -23.82 4.55
C LEU A 67 8.12 -22.62 3.83
N ALA A 68 8.62 -22.27 2.66
CA ALA A 68 8.03 -21.21 1.84
C ALA A 68 6.55 -21.50 1.49
N HIS A 69 6.20 -22.74 1.18
CA HIS A 69 4.81 -23.13 0.93
C HIS A 69 3.92 -23.04 2.16
N ILE A 70 4.43 -23.37 3.34
CA ILE A 70 3.68 -23.20 4.60
C ILE A 70 3.48 -21.71 4.89
N ASP A 71 4.53 -20.90 4.77
CA ASP A 71 4.45 -19.46 4.97
C ASP A 71 3.43 -18.82 3.99
N GLU A 72 3.41 -19.26 2.72
CA GLU A 72 2.39 -18.88 1.74
C GLU A 72 0.98 -19.25 2.21
N ALA A 73 0.79 -20.45 2.73
CA ALA A 73 -0.51 -20.96 3.19
C ALA A 73 -1.05 -20.23 4.43
N VAL A 74 -0.18 -19.79 5.32
CA VAL A 74 -0.56 -19.00 6.52
C VAL A 74 -0.57 -17.50 6.27
N GLY A 75 -0.20 -17.04 5.06
CA GLY A 75 -0.18 -15.63 4.68
C GLY A 75 1.07 -14.86 5.15
N ASP A 76 2.10 -15.54 5.61
CA ASP A 76 3.41 -14.96 5.95
C ASP A 76 4.21 -14.70 4.68
N GLN A 77 3.92 -13.57 4.03
CA GLN A 77 4.55 -13.22 2.74
C GLN A 77 6.05 -12.93 2.88
N GLU A 78 6.49 -12.40 4.01
CA GLU A 78 7.91 -12.12 4.27
C GLU A 78 8.68 -13.42 4.47
N GLY A 79 8.16 -14.35 5.27
CA GLY A 79 8.71 -15.70 5.43
C GLY A 79 8.81 -16.42 4.10
N ALA A 80 7.72 -16.46 3.32
CA ALA A 80 7.71 -17.08 1.99
C ALA A 80 8.75 -16.46 1.04
N ALA A 81 8.87 -15.13 1.00
CA ALA A 81 9.88 -14.43 0.19
C ALA A 81 11.29 -14.89 0.54
N LYS A 82 11.61 -14.89 1.84
CA LYS A 82 12.93 -15.28 2.35
C LYS A 82 13.27 -16.71 1.96
N GLU A 83 12.36 -17.65 2.17
CA GLU A 83 12.61 -19.06 1.97
C GLU A 83 12.64 -19.43 0.47
N TYR A 84 11.79 -18.83 -0.40
CA TYR A 84 11.92 -19.00 -1.86
C TYR A 84 13.24 -18.42 -2.39
N MET A 85 13.71 -17.29 -1.86
CA MET A 85 15.02 -16.74 -2.26
C MET A 85 16.17 -17.65 -1.83
N ALA A 86 16.14 -18.20 -0.60
CA ALA A 86 17.13 -19.15 -0.13
C ALA A 86 17.17 -20.39 -1.04
N ALA A 87 16.01 -21.01 -1.28
CA ALA A 87 15.89 -22.17 -2.14
C ALA A 87 16.36 -21.89 -3.58
N SER A 88 16.02 -20.73 -4.18
CA SER A 88 16.46 -20.37 -5.53
C SER A 88 17.96 -20.09 -5.64
N THR A 89 18.59 -19.68 -4.55
CA THR A 89 20.05 -19.49 -4.47
C THR A 89 20.75 -20.84 -4.44
N LEU A 90 20.16 -21.82 -3.75
CA LEU A 90 20.69 -23.18 -3.64
C LEU A 90 20.47 -23.99 -4.91
N ASP A 91 19.33 -23.82 -5.59
CA ASP A 91 19.03 -24.41 -6.89
C ASP A 91 18.67 -23.34 -7.94
N PRO A 92 19.67 -22.73 -8.59
CA PRO A 92 19.43 -21.71 -9.61
C PRO A 92 18.94 -22.30 -10.95
N THR A 93 18.78 -23.60 -11.07
CA THR A 93 18.30 -24.26 -12.29
C THR A 93 16.79 -24.46 -12.31
N ASP A 94 16.13 -24.44 -11.15
CA ASP A 94 14.67 -24.51 -11.02
C ASP A 94 14.02 -23.19 -11.42
N GLN A 95 13.55 -23.09 -12.67
CA GLN A 95 12.94 -21.89 -13.23
C GLN A 95 11.66 -21.47 -12.49
N LYS A 96 10.86 -22.44 -12.01
CA LYS A 96 9.63 -22.15 -11.26
C LYS A 96 9.95 -21.53 -9.91
N LEU A 97 10.99 -22.02 -9.26
CA LEU A 97 11.48 -21.50 -8.01
C LEU A 97 12.00 -20.07 -8.15
N LEU A 98 12.79 -19.82 -9.22
CA LEU A 98 13.25 -18.46 -9.55
C LEU A 98 12.10 -17.48 -9.81
N GLU A 99 11.06 -17.91 -10.52
CA GLU A 99 9.86 -17.09 -10.75
C GLU A 99 9.13 -16.77 -9.45
N LYS A 100 8.96 -17.76 -8.58
CA LYS A 100 8.37 -17.57 -7.25
C LYS A 100 9.21 -16.60 -6.40
N ALA A 101 10.51 -16.81 -6.31
CA ALA A 101 11.42 -15.94 -5.56
C ALA A 101 11.34 -14.47 -6.04
N ARG A 102 11.33 -14.24 -7.36
CA ARG A 102 11.18 -12.91 -7.95
C ARG A 102 9.84 -12.29 -7.62
N LEU A 103 8.75 -13.05 -7.71
CA LEU A 103 7.41 -12.57 -7.39
C LEU A 103 7.32 -12.10 -5.93
N TYR A 104 7.79 -12.94 -5.00
CA TYR A 104 7.75 -12.60 -3.57
C TYR A 104 8.65 -11.43 -3.22
N LYS A 105 9.83 -11.33 -3.86
CA LYS A 105 10.71 -10.17 -3.71
C LYS A 105 10.04 -8.87 -4.18
N GLN A 106 9.34 -8.91 -5.32
CA GLN A 106 8.59 -7.75 -5.79
C GLN A 106 7.45 -7.37 -4.83
N LEU A 107 6.76 -8.35 -4.24
CA LEU A 107 5.73 -8.12 -3.23
C LEU A 107 6.30 -7.43 -1.98
N GLU A 108 7.44 -7.90 -1.49
CA GLU A 108 8.15 -7.31 -0.35
C GLU A 108 8.56 -5.86 -0.64
N ASP A 109 9.20 -5.60 -1.79
CA ASP A 109 9.64 -4.27 -2.19
C ASP A 109 8.46 -3.29 -2.31
N LEU A 110 7.32 -3.73 -2.86
CA LEU A 110 6.11 -2.91 -2.97
C LEU A 110 5.43 -2.70 -1.61
N ALA A 111 5.45 -3.69 -0.72
CA ALA A 111 4.95 -3.54 0.65
C ALA A 111 5.80 -2.54 1.44
N ASN A 112 7.13 -2.62 1.34
CA ASN A 112 8.04 -1.67 1.95
C ASN A 112 7.85 -0.25 1.40
N SER A 113 7.61 -0.12 0.08
CA SER A 113 7.31 1.17 -0.55
C SER A 113 6.00 1.77 -0.04
N SER A 114 4.97 0.94 0.18
CA SER A 114 3.70 1.39 0.76
C SER A 114 3.85 1.83 2.22
N GLY A 115 4.64 1.10 3.02
CA GLY A 115 4.97 1.50 4.40
C GLY A 115 5.72 2.83 4.46
N LYS A 116 6.74 3.00 3.60
CA LYS A 116 7.48 4.27 3.49
C LYS A 116 6.57 5.42 3.07
N ALA A 117 5.64 5.20 2.14
CA ALA A 117 4.69 6.22 1.72
C ALA A 117 3.82 6.72 2.89
N LEU A 118 3.36 5.83 3.77
CA LEU A 118 2.65 6.21 5.00
C LEU A 118 3.52 7.04 5.95
N ASP A 119 4.78 6.68 6.10
CA ASP A 119 5.72 7.42 6.95
C ASP A 119 6.04 8.81 6.37
N ASP A 120 6.15 8.94 5.04
CA ASP A 120 6.30 10.23 4.36
C ASP A 120 5.05 11.12 4.59
N ILE A 121 3.83 10.54 4.52
CA ILE A 121 2.58 11.26 4.84
C ILE A 121 2.58 11.75 6.29
N LYS A 122 2.93 10.90 7.26
CA LYS A 122 3.06 11.28 8.68
C LYS A 122 4.07 12.39 8.90
N ALA A 123 5.14 12.41 8.10
CA ALA A 123 6.16 13.46 8.14
C ALA A 123 5.74 14.76 7.41
N GLY A 124 4.51 14.83 6.89
CA GLY A 124 3.97 15.99 6.17
C GLY A 124 4.28 16.03 4.67
N LYS A 125 4.95 15.01 4.12
CA LYS A 125 5.21 14.87 2.68
C LYS A 125 4.03 14.18 1.99
N VAL A 126 2.86 14.79 2.09
CA VAL A 126 1.58 14.16 1.72
C VAL A 126 1.51 13.85 0.22
N GLU A 127 1.91 14.80 -0.65
CA GLU A 127 1.89 14.62 -2.10
C GLU A 127 2.77 13.45 -2.56
N GLU A 128 3.99 13.35 -2.00
CA GLU A 128 4.95 12.29 -2.31
C GLU A 128 4.41 10.91 -1.90
N GLY A 129 3.89 10.79 -0.67
CA GLY A 129 3.34 9.53 -0.17
C GLY A 129 2.08 9.10 -0.92
N VAL A 130 1.11 9.99 -1.14
CA VAL A 130 -0.10 9.69 -1.93
C VAL A 130 0.27 9.34 -3.38
N GLY A 131 1.25 10.03 -3.97
CA GLY A 131 1.78 9.72 -5.30
C GLY A 131 2.33 8.30 -5.41
N THR A 132 3.13 7.88 -4.44
CA THR A 132 3.70 6.51 -4.37
C THR A 132 2.59 5.46 -4.27
N LEU A 133 1.61 5.64 -3.36
CA LEU A 133 0.50 4.70 -3.21
C LEU A 133 -0.34 4.61 -4.50
N LYS A 134 -0.65 5.74 -5.12
CA LYS A 134 -1.36 5.81 -6.41
C LYS A 134 -0.61 5.05 -7.50
N GLU A 135 0.71 5.22 -7.61
CA GLU A 135 1.54 4.53 -8.59
C GLU A 135 1.43 3.01 -8.40
N ILE A 136 1.60 2.50 -7.17
CA ILE A 136 1.46 1.06 -6.89
C ILE A 136 0.06 0.56 -7.27
N MET A 137 -0.99 1.30 -6.89
CA MET A 137 -2.38 0.94 -7.20
C MET A 137 -2.66 0.84 -8.69
N THR A 138 -2.06 1.71 -9.51
CA THR A 138 -2.38 1.85 -10.93
C THR A 138 -1.45 1.08 -11.86
N THR A 139 -0.19 0.87 -11.48
CA THR A 139 0.83 0.28 -12.36
C THR A 139 1.21 -1.14 -11.98
N SER A 140 1.08 -1.54 -10.70
CA SER A 140 1.46 -2.88 -10.27
C SER A 140 0.59 -3.95 -10.93
N LYS A 141 1.23 -4.98 -11.50
CA LYS A 141 0.55 -6.18 -12.04
C LYS A 141 0.14 -7.16 -10.93
N ILE A 142 0.67 -7.00 -9.72
CA ILE A 142 0.47 -7.89 -8.58
C ILE A 142 -0.74 -7.41 -7.79
N SER A 143 -1.83 -8.20 -7.78
CA SER A 143 -3.09 -7.83 -7.12
C SER A 143 -2.91 -7.57 -5.62
N ALA A 144 -2.16 -8.44 -4.93
CA ALA A 144 -1.89 -8.28 -3.49
C ALA A 144 -1.15 -6.97 -3.16
N ALA A 145 -0.22 -6.51 -4.03
CA ALA A 145 0.45 -5.24 -3.86
C ALA A 145 -0.52 -4.05 -4.04
N ARG A 146 -1.41 -4.14 -5.05
CA ARG A 146 -2.46 -3.12 -5.23
C ARG A 146 -3.39 -3.04 -4.03
N GLU A 147 -3.81 -4.18 -3.51
CA GLU A 147 -4.68 -4.25 -2.32
C GLU A 147 -3.99 -3.65 -1.08
N LYS A 148 -2.73 -3.97 -0.84
CA LYS A 148 -1.94 -3.34 0.23
C LYS A 148 -1.85 -1.82 0.07
N ALA A 149 -1.64 -1.33 -1.15
CA ALA A 149 -1.59 0.10 -1.42
C ALA A 149 -2.96 0.78 -1.23
N VAL A 150 -4.07 0.11 -1.58
CA VAL A 150 -5.43 0.58 -1.30
C VAL A 150 -5.67 0.70 0.20
N ASN A 151 -5.31 -0.31 0.97
CA ASN A 151 -5.46 -0.30 2.44
C ASN A 151 -4.57 0.80 3.06
N ALA A 152 -3.32 0.92 2.62
CA ALA A 152 -2.42 1.98 3.08
C ALA A 152 -2.96 3.38 2.74
N LEU A 153 -3.60 3.55 1.58
CA LEU A 153 -4.22 4.82 1.21
C LEU A 153 -5.44 5.13 2.09
N ALA A 154 -6.25 4.12 2.44
CA ALA A 154 -7.35 4.27 3.38
C ALA A 154 -6.86 4.71 4.76
N ASP A 155 -5.80 4.07 5.28
CA ASP A 155 -5.17 4.42 6.55
C ASP A 155 -4.54 5.83 6.53
N ALA A 156 -4.13 6.31 5.35
CA ALA A 156 -3.51 7.61 5.17
C ALA A 156 -4.50 8.78 5.32
N ILE A 157 -5.76 8.62 4.94
CA ILE A 157 -6.74 9.73 4.89
C ILE A 157 -6.89 10.45 6.24
N PRO A 158 -7.13 9.78 7.37
CA PRO A 158 -7.22 10.47 8.66
C PRO A 158 -5.89 11.11 9.10
N ILE A 159 -4.77 10.60 8.64
CA ILE A 159 -3.45 11.19 8.90
C ILE A 159 -3.30 12.48 8.10
N ILE A 160 -3.68 12.47 6.83
CA ILE A 160 -3.65 13.64 5.94
C ILE A 160 -4.53 14.76 6.51
N GLU A 161 -5.74 14.43 6.93
CA GLU A 161 -6.65 15.39 7.57
C GLU A 161 -5.98 16.05 8.78
N LYS A 162 -5.38 15.26 9.66
CA LYS A 162 -4.68 15.76 10.85
C LYS A 162 -3.47 16.64 10.51
N VAL A 163 -2.72 16.30 9.46
CA VAL A 163 -1.60 17.13 8.97
C VAL A 163 -2.13 18.50 8.50
N GLY A 164 -3.22 18.50 7.73
CA GLY A 164 -3.87 19.73 7.28
C GLY A 164 -4.36 20.59 8.46
N ASP A 165 -4.99 19.99 9.47
CA ASP A 165 -5.45 20.69 10.68
C ASP A 165 -4.30 21.35 11.44
N GLN A 166 -3.16 20.66 11.56
CA GLN A 166 -1.97 21.23 12.18
C GLN A 166 -1.41 22.42 11.37
N GLN A 167 -1.41 22.32 10.05
CA GLN A 167 -0.97 23.41 9.18
C GLN A 167 -1.88 24.64 9.28
N VAL A 168 -3.20 24.43 9.42
CA VAL A 168 -4.15 25.52 9.70
C VAL A 168 -3.85 26.18 11.05
N ALA A 169 -3.63 25.39 12.09
CA ALA A 169 -3.27 25.89 13.42
C ALA A 169 -1.97 26.72 13.39
N ASP A 170 -1.01 26.31 12.56
CA ASP A 170 0.26 27.02 12.33
C ASP A 170 0.11 28.21 11.35
N LYS A 171 -1.11 28.51 10.88
CA LYS A 171 -1.44 29.54 9.86
C LYS A 171 -0.75 29.33 8.50
N LYS A 172 -0.35 28.09 8.20
CA LYS A 172 0.21 27.68 6.91
C LYS A 172 -0.90 27.31 5.92
N TYR A 173 -1.78 28.27 5.61
CA TYR A 173 -3.02 28.01 4.86
C TYR A 173 -2.77 27.43 3.48
N THR A 174 -1.73 27.86 2.77
CA THR A 174 -1.40 27.32 1.45
C THR A 174 -1.02 25.84 1.53
N ASP A 175 -0.21 25.47 2.52
CA ASP A 175 0.18 24.08 2.73
C ASP A 175 -1.03 23.23 3.12
N ALA A 176 -1.90 23.75 4.01
CA ALA A 176 -3.13 23.09 4.42
C ALA A 176 -4.08 22.83 3.23
N LEU A 177 -4.26 23.83 2.34
CA LEU A 177 -5.07 23.67 1.14
C LEU A 177 -4.54 22.56 0.23
N ASN A 178 -3.24 22.52 -0.01
CA ASN A 178 -2.61 21.44 -0.77
C ASN A 178 -2.79 20.08 -0.09
N THR A 179 -2.63 20.03 1.22
CA THR A 179 -2.79 18.79 2.02
C THR A 179 -4.23 18.26 1.92
N TYR A 180 -5.24 19.09 2.12
CA TYR A 180 -6.65 18.69 1.97
C TYR A 180 -6.98 18.28 0.54
N GLU A 181 -6.45 18.98 -0.47
CA GLU A 181 -6.58 18.57 -1.88
C GLU A 181 -6.06 17.14 -2.10
N GLN A 182 -4.87 16.81 -1.59
CA GLN A 182 -4.31 15.46 -1.71
C GLN A 182 -5.18 14.42 -1.00
N GLY A 183 -5.73 14.74 0.17
CA GLY A 183 -6.64 13.88 0.90
C GLY A 183 -7.94 13.60 0.15
N ILE A 184 -8.56 14.62 -0.44
CA ILE A 184 -9.78 14.48 -1.25
C ILE A 184 -9.48 13.66 -2.52
N ARG A 185 -8.35 13.89 -3.17
CA ARG A 185 -7.91 13.09 -4.32
C ARG A 185 -7.63 11.64 -3.95
N ALA A 186 -7.08 11.38 -2.76
CA ALA A 186 -6.89 10.03 -2.21
C ALA A 186 -8.24 9.33 -2.01
N ALA A 187 -9.24 10.00 -1.44
CA ALA A 187 -10.60 9.47 -1.30
C ALA A 187 -11.25 9.16 -2.67
N MET A 188 -11.05 10.02 -3.67
CA MET A 188 -11.51 9.74 -5.05
C MET A 188 -10.85 8.47 -5.63
N LEU A 189 -9.57 8.24 -5.36
CA LEU A 189 -8.87 7.02 -5.78
C LEU A 189 -9.43 5.78 -5.12
N LEU A 190 -9.73 5.84 -3.81
CA LEU A 190 -10.36 4.75 -3.06
C LEU A 190 -11.75 4.43 -3.57
N SER A 191 -12.59 5.45 -3.77
CA SER A 191 -13.94 5.28 -4.32
C SER A 191 -13.91 4.59 -5.67
N ARG A 192 -12.96 4.95 -6.54
CA ARG A 192 -12.74 4.27 -7.83
C ARG A 192 -12.26 2.83 -7.67
N ALA A 193 -11.32 2.57 -6.74
CA ALA A 193 -10.79 1.24 -6.48
C ALA A 193 -11.90 0.29 -5.98
N HIS A 194 -12.82 0.80 -5.16
CA HIS A 194 -13.98 0.09 -4.64
C HIS A 194 -15.20 0.11 -5.59
N LYS A 195 -15.09 0.76 -6.76
CA LYS A 195 -16.16 0.91 -7.75
C LYS A 195 -17.43 1.55 -7.17
N MET A 196 -17.23 2.56 -6.33
CA MET A 196 -18.34 3.31 -5.72
C MET A 196 -18.89 4.33 -6.72
N ASP A 197 -20.21 4.51 -6.70
CA ASP A 197 -20.92 5.52 -7.51
C ASP A 197 -20.92 6.91 -6.84
N THR A 198 -20.50 6.98 -5.58
CA THR A 198 -20.37 8.20 -4.77
C THR A 198 -18.95 8.35 -4.24
N LEU A 199 -18.56 9.57 -3.91
CA LEU A 199 -17.33 9.79 -3.15
C LEU A 199 -17.51 9.23 -1.73
N GLY A 200 -16.45 8.63 -1.18
CA GLY A 200 -16.49 8.09 0.17
C GLY A 200 -16.65 9.20 1.22
N PRO A 201 -17.41 8.96 2.30
CA PRO A 201 -17.73 9.98 3.32
C PRO A 201 -16.49 10.50 4.07
N GLU A 202 -15.36 9.82 3.96
CA GLU A 202 -14.08 10.25 4.52
C GLU A 202 -13.54 11.55 3.89
N ALA A 203 -14.02 11.93 2.71
CA ALA A 203 -13.68 13.18 2.05
C ALA A 203 -14.43 14.40 2.60
N ASP A 204 -15.64 14.21 3.13
CA ASP A 204 -16.56 15.27 3.53
C ASP A 204 -15.92 16.27 4.51
N PRO A 205 -15.27 15.84 5.61
CA PRO A 205 -14.64 16.77 6.55
C PRO A 205 -13.53 17.60 5.88
N MET A 206 -12.75 16.99 5.01
CA MET A 206 -11.65 17.69 4.32
C MET A 206 -12.16 18.69 3.31
N MET A 207 -13.26 18.41 2.59
CA MET A 207 -13.89 19.38 1.69
C MET A 207 -14.36 20.63 2.45
N HIS A 208 -15.05 20.43 3.57
CA HIS A 208 -15.49 21.53 4.44
C HIS A 208 -14.30 22.34 4.97
N LYS A 209 -13.29 21.67 5.55
CA LYS A 209 -12.08 22.33 6.08
C LYS A 209 -11.30 23.07 5.00
N MET A 210 -11.25 22.53 3.78
CA MET A 210 -10.61 23.18 2.65
C MET A 210 -11.32 24.50 2.30
N THR A 211 -12.66 24.52 2.27
CA THR A 211 -13.44 25.74 2.02
C THR A 211 -13.21 26.78 3.11
N GLU A 212 -13.26 26.42 4.39
CA GLU A 212 -13.00 27.33 5.49
C GLU A 212 -11.55 27.87 5.48
N THR A 213 -10.59 27.00 5.16
CA THR A 213 -9.18 27.39 5.01
C THR A 213 -8.99 28.37 3.84
N ALA A 214 -9.66 28.15 2.71
CA ALA A 214 -9.62 29.04 1.55
C ALA A 214 -10.20 30.44 1.89
N LYS A 215 -11.31 30.47 2.64
CA LYS A 215 -11.88 31.73 3.17
C LYS A 215 -10.89 32.45 4.10
N ALA A 216 -10.31 31.74 5.06
CA ALA A 216 -9.33 32.28 6.00
C ALA A 216 -8.06 32.81 5.31
N ALA A 217 -7.66 32.16 4.21
CA ALA A 217 -6.53 32.58 3.37
C ALA A 217 -6.85 33.76 2.43
N GLY A 218 -8.12 34.18 2.34
CA GLY A 218 -8.57 35.16 1.35
C GLY A 218 -8.51 34.66 -0.10
N LYS A 219 -8.58 33.35 -0.31
CA LYS A 219 -8.51 32.68 -1.62
C LYS A 219 -9.71 31.75 -1.85
N PRO A 220 -10.95 32.27 -1.86
CA PRO A 220 -12.16 31.45 -1.96
C PRO A 220 -12.20 30.59 -3.25
N ASP A 221 -11.53 31.03 -4.31
CA ASP A 221 -11.43 30.34 -5.58
C ASP A 221 -10.43 29.19 -5.61
N ALA A 222 -9.63 28.99 -4.56
CA ALA A 222 -8.66 27.89 -4.47
C ALA A 222 -9.32 26.50 -4.53
N THR A 223 -10.59 26.39 -4.19
CA THR A 223 -11.35 25.13 -4.16
C THR A 223 -12.02 24.79 -5.50
N PHE A 224 -12.20 25.77 -6.39
CA PHE A 224 -13.02 25.59 -7.60
C PHE A 224 -12.61 24.42 -8.47
N LYS A 225 -11.32 24.32 -8.78
CA LYS A 225 -10.83 23.27 -9.68
C LYS A 225 -11.11 21.89 -9.11
N LEU A 226 -10.76 21.68 -7.82
CA LEU A 226 -10.91 20.39 -7.19
C LEU A 226 -12.38 19.98 -7.08
N PHE A 227 -13.24 20.87 -6.60
CA PHE A 227 -14.66 20.52 -6.44
C PHE A 227 -15.36 20.31 -7.78
N ASN A 228 -14.99 21.04 -8.84
CA ASN A 228 -15.44 20.74 -10.19
C ASN A 228 -14.93 19.38 -10.68
N ASP A 229 -13.68 19.00 -10.36
CA ASP A 229 -13.16 17.66 -10.66
C ASP A 229 -13.98 16.57 -9.92
N VAL A 230 -14.35 16.81 -8.64
CA VAL A 230 -15.17 15.89 -7.85
C VAL A 230 -16.55 15.73 -8.47
N ILE A 231 -17.30 16.82 -8.71
CA ILE A 231 -18.66 16.73 -9.29
C ILE A 231 -18.65 16.28 -10.74
N GLY A 232 -17.55 16.44 -11.46
CA GLY A 232 -17.35 15.88 -12.78
C GLY A 232 -17.32 14.35 -12.80
N VAL A 233 -16.94 13.72 -11.68
CA VAL A 233 -16.91 12.27 -11.49
C VAL A 233 -18.12 11.79 -10.69
N TYR A 234 -18.53 12.54 -9.68
CA TYR A 234 -19.60 12.27 -8.74
C TYR A 234 -20.61 13.42 -8.74
N PRO A 235 -21.46 13.57 -9.78
CA PRO A 235 -22.30 14.75 -9.97
C PRO A 235 -23.36 14.94 -8.86
N ASP A 236 -23.77 13.85 -8.21
CA ASP A 236 -24.75 13.85 -7.14
C ASP A 236 -24.11 13.91 -5.73
N ASP A 237 -22.80 14.16 -5.65
CA ASP A 237 -22.13 14.33 -4.37
C ASP A 237 -22.62 15.62 -3.70
N LYS A 238 -23.32 15.44 -2.57
CA LYS A 238 -23.99 16.55 -1.89
C LYS A 238 -23.00 17.54 -1.29
N VAL A 239 -21.96 17.03 -0.65
CA VAL A 239 -20.99 17.88 0.05
C VAL A 239 -20.19 18.69 -0.96
N ALA A 240 -19.69 18.06 -2.02
CA ALA A 240 -18.96 18.76 -3.07
C ALA A 240 -19.81 19.87 -3.73
N ASN A 241 -21.10 19.60 -4.01
CA ASN A 241 -22.01 20.62 -4.57
C ASN A 241 -22.20 21.79 -3.58
N LEU A 242 -22.43 21.50 -2.29
CA LEU A 242 -22.63 22.56 -1.28
C LEU A 242 -21.35 23.38 -1.08
N GLU A 243 -20.18 22.73 -0.98
CA GLU A 243 -18.91 23.44 -0.76
C GLU A 243 -18.51 24.26 -2.00
N LEU A 244 -18.81 23.79 -3.20
CA LEU A 244 -18.62 24.57 -4.43
C LEU A 244 -19.57 25.77 -4.47
N ALA A 245 -20.82 25.63 -4.04
CA ALA A 245 -21.75 26.75 -3.90
C ALA A 245 -21.19 27.86 -2.99
N GLN A 246 -20.62 27.48 -1.83
CA GLN A 246 -19.98 28.42 -0.91
C GLN A 246 -18.81 29.15 -1.58
N ALA A 247 -18.02 28.48 -2.39
CA ALA A 247 -16.93 29.09 -3.13
C ALA A 247 -17.45 30.14 -4.15
N TYR A 248 -18.56 29.85 -4.86
CA TYR A 248 -19.22 30.80 -5.77
C TYR A 248 -19.78 32.01 -5.04
N LEU A 249 -20.32 31.85 -3.82
CA LEU A 249 -20.76 32.97 -2.97
C LEU A 249 -19.60 33.83 -2.48
N GLY A 250 -18.42 33.27 -2.34
CA GLY A 250 -17.19 33.99 -1.97
C GLY A 250 -16.57 34.84 -3.07
N LYS A 251 -17.03 34.74 -4.32
CA LYS A 251 -16.54 35.57 -5.43
C LYS A 251 -16.88 37.05 -5.26
N THR A 252 -16.17 37.90 -5.97
CA THR A 252 -16.44 39.33 -6.04
C THR A 252 -16.60 39.78 -7.51
N PRO A 253 -17.84 40.01 -7.98
CA PRO A 253 -19.11 39.84 -7.31
C PRO A 253 -19.52 38.37 -7.10
N PRO A 254 -20.37 38.06 -6.12
CA PRO A 254 -20.88 36.69 -5.90
C PRO A 254 -21.71 36.20 -7.10
N ASP A 255 -21.57 34.91 -7.42
CA ASP A 255 -22.37 34.24 -8.45
C ASP A 255 -23.54 33.48 -7.78
N TYR A 256 -24.60 34.20 -7.53
CA TYR A 256 -25.80 33.68 -6.85
C TYR A 256 -26.57 32.65 -7.68
N ASP A 257 -26.55 32.74 -9.02
CA ASP A 257 -27.26 31.80 -9.88
C ASP A 257 -26.59 30.41 -9.83
N THR A 258 -25.28 30.37 -10.07
CA THR A 258 -24.52 29.12 -9.99
C THR A 258 -24.57 28.53 -8.58
N ALA A 259 -24.47 29.35 -7.54
CA ALA A 259 -24.56 28.89 -6.18
C ALA A 259 -25.94 28.29 -5.86
N ALA A 260 -27.04 28.88 -6.32
CA ALA A 260 -28.40 28.34 -6.14
C ALA A 260 -28.60 26.96 -6.79
N ASP A 261 -28.08 26.78 -8.02
CA ASP A 261 -28.16 25.51 -8.73
C ASP A 261 -27.35 24.40 -8.03
N LEU A 262 -26.19 24.75 -7.49
CA LEU A 262 -25.33 23.83 -6.74
C LEU A 262 -25.95 23.46 -5.38
N GLU A 263 -26.50 24.44 -4.66
CA GLU A 263 -27.21 24.18 -3.39
C GLU A 263 -28.41 23.26 -3.58
N GLU A 264 -29.18 23.45 -4.66
CA GLU A 264 -30.30 22.58 -4.99
C GLU A 264 -29.83 21.13 -5.23
N ARG A 265 -28.74 20.92 -5.99
CA ARG A 265 -28.13 19.60 -6.20
C ARG A 265 -27.57 19.00 -4.91
N GLY A 266 -27.00 19.84 -4.05
CA GLY A 266 -26.51 19.44 -2.74
C GLY A 266 -27.61 19.10 -1.73
N GLY A 267 -28.88 19.37 -2.08
CA GLY A 267 -30.03 19.09 -1.22
C GLY A 267 -30.24 20.14 -0.13
N ALA A 268 -29.82 21.39 -0.37
CA ALA A 268 -30.10 22.51 0.51
C ALA A 268 -31.62 22.76 0.64
N PRO A 269 -32.11 23.32 1.76
CA PRO A 269 -33.52 23.67 1.91
C PRO A 269 -34.04 24.64 0.83
N ASP A 270 -35.27 24.43 0.35
CA ASP A 270 -35.89 25.20 -0.72
C ASP A 270 -35.91 26.71 -0.45
N ASP A 271 -36.07 27.11 0.80
CA ASP A 271 -36.07 28.53 1.21
C ASP A 271 -34.68 29.18 1.06
N GLN A 272 -33.60 28.42 1.24
CA GLN A 272 -32.22 28.86 1.03
C GLN A 272 -31.94 29.07 -0.46
N VAL A 273 -32.26 28.04 -1.28
CA VAL A 273 -32.15 28.13 -2.74
C VAL A 273 -32.94 29.31 -3.29
N ARG A 274 -34.20 29.51 -2.81
CA ARG A 274 -35.05 30.63 -3.22
C ARG A 274 -34.42 31.98 -2.89
N LYS A 275 -33.86 32.16 -1.70
CA LYS A 275 -33.16 33.39 -1.31
C LYS A 275 -32.02 33.71 -2.28
N LEU A 276 -31.20 32.74 -2.65
CA LEU A 276 -30.11 32.93 -3.60
C LEU A 276 -30.61 33.35 -4.97
N ARG A 277 -31.66 32.72 -5.50
CA ARG A 277 -32.30 33.08 -6.76
C ARG A 277 -32.88 34.49 -6.72
N ASP A 278 -33.42 34.96 -5.59
CA ASP A 278 -33.92 36.32 -5.43
C ASP A 278 -32.77 37.34 -5.34
N MET A 279 -31.64 37.00 -4.72
CA MET A 279 -30.40 37.80 -4.76
C MET A 279 -29.88 37.95 -6.18
N ALA A 280 -29.80 36.86 -6.93
CA ALA A 280 -29.40 36.87 -8.34
C ALA A 280 -30.22 37.84 -9.19
N LYS A 281 -31.58 37.84 -9.05
CA LYS A 281 -32.48 38.77 -9.75
C LYS A 281 -32.23 40.22 -9.38
N LYS A 282 -31.87 40.52 -8.12
CA LYS A 282 -31.56 41.90 -7.66
C LYS A 282 -30.25 42.39 -8.22
N HIS A 283 -29.25 41.53 -8.38
CA HIS A 283 -27.93 41.90 -8.90
C HIS A 283 -27.88 42.04 -10.42
N ARG A 284 -28.88 41.55 -11.17
CA ARG A 284 -29.00 41.72 -12.62
C ARG A 284 -29.63 43.06 -13.03
N LYS A 285 -30.20 43.79 -12.05
CA LYS A 285 -30.78 45.14 -12.25
C LYS A 285 -29.77 46.22 -11.90
#